data_e490e3c04ac09a5c488005c3356290d5
#
_entry.id   e490e3c04ac09a5c488005c3356290d5
#
_cell.length_a   1.000
_cell.length_b   1.000
_cell.length_c   1.000
_cell.angle_alpha   90.00
_cell.angle_beta   90.00
_cell.angle_gamma   90.00
#
_symmetry.space_group_name_H-M   'P 1'
#
loop_
_entity.id
_entity.type
_entity.pdbx_description
1 polymer ?
#
loop_
_entity_poly.entity_id
_entity_poly.type
_entity_poly.pdbx_seq_one_letter_code
_entity_poly.pdbx_strand_id
1 'polypeptide(L)'
;MKELMLGNKAVARGLYEAGVSFISSYPGTPSTEITEEAVKYDEIYCEWAPNEKVAAEAAFGASLAGKRSFCAMKHVGMNVAADPLYTMSYTGVNAGMVFGVADDAGMHSSQNEQDSRNHAIASKVPMLEPSDSEEAKEFAKLAYEISEEFDTPVLLKMCTRVAHSQSVVETEERKEYTKPYVKDIAKYVMMPGNAIKKHPVVEERTRRLTEYAETTPINRVEKGNGEIGIITSSTSYQYAKEIFGDSASILKLGMANPLPVELIKNFAASVKEVYVIEELDPIIENHCKALGLNVHGKDMFPICGEFSQNLLRKAFGMDAPSFNELSEQIPMRPPVMCSGCPHRGLFYTLKKNKCTVLGDIGCYTLGAVKPLESIEMTLCMGASVSAIHGFNKALGKESEGKTVAVIGDSTFRSEERRVG
;
A
#
# COMPACT_ATOMS: atom_id res chain seq x y z
N MET A 1 -11.50 14.73 -21.18
CA MET A 1 -12.65 13.83 -21.50
C MET A 1 -13.08 13.14 -20.21
N LYS A 2 -14.36 12.78 -20.04
CA LYS A 2 -14.81 12.05 -18.83
C LYS A 2 -14.97 10.57 -19.15
N GLU A 3 -14.35 9.72 -18.35
CA GLU A 3 -14.39 8.26 -18.50
C GLU A 3 -14.68 7.59 -17.15
N LEU A 4 -15.37 6.44 -17.18
CA LEU A 4 -15.54 5.60 -16.00
C LEU A 4 -14.30 4.70 -15.85
N MET A 5 -13.55 4.84 -14.76
CA MET A 5 -12.30 4.12 -14.54
C MET A 5 -12.24 3.42 -13.18
N LEU A 6 -11.62 2.24 -13.14
CA LEU A 6 -11.13 1.64 -11.89
C LEU A 6 -10.01 2.49 -11.29
N GLY A 7 -9.86 2.48 -9.97
CA GLY A 7 -8.79 3.24 -9.30
C GLY A 7 -7.40 2.91 -9.81
N ASN A 8 -7.07 1.63 -10.02
CA ASN A 8 -5.78 1.24 -10.60
C ASN A 8 -5.57 1.80 -12.01
N LYS A 9 -6.61 1.78 -12.86
CA LYS A 9 -6.57 2.39 -14.20
C LYS A 9 -6.40 3.91 -14.10
N ALA A 10 -7.06 4.55 -13.14
CA ALA A 10 -6.95 5.98 -12.91
C ALA A 10 -5.54 6.39 -12.45
N VAL A 11 -4.89 5.59 -11.58
CA VAL A 11 -3.47 5.80 -11.25
C VAL A 11 -2.62 5.73 -12.52
N ALA A 12 -2.75 4.66 -13.32
CA ALA A 12 -2.00 4.52 -14.58
C ALA A 12 -2.22 5.71 -15.52
N ARG A 13 -3.45 6.24 -15.60
CA ARG A 13 -3.78 7.45 -16.35
C ARG A 13 -3.07 8.68 -15.78
N GLY A 14 -3.05 8.86 -14.48
CA GLY A 14 -2.33 9.95 -13.81
C GLY A 14 -0.83 9.90 -14.06
N LEU A 15 -0.23 8.70 -14.03
CA LEU A 15 1.18 8.49 -14.37
C LEU A 15 1.48 8.89 -15.82
N TYR A 16 0.60 8.52 -16.76
CA TYR A 16 0.72 8.93 -18.16
C TYR A 16 0.66 10.46 -18.30
N GLU A 17 -0.35 11.10 -17.74
CA GLU A 17 -0.53 12.57 -17.79
C GLU A 17 0.65 13.32 -17.15
N ALA A 18 1.23 12.76 -16.07
CA ALA A 18 2.39 13.31 -15.39
C ALA A 18 3.72 13.15 -16.14
N GLY A 19 3.74 12.51 -17.32
CA GLY A 19 4.96 12.33 -18.10
C GLY A 19 5.90 11.26 -17.53
N VAL A 20 5.37 10.26 -16.81
CA VAL A 20 6.14 9.10 -16.37
C VAL A 20 6.61 8.32 -17.60
N SER A 21 7.87 7.90 -17.61
CA SER A 21 8.46 7.14 -18.72
C SER A 21 9.06 5.80 -18.31
N PHE A 22 9.10 5.49 -17.01
CA PHE A 22 9.63 4.23 -16.52
C PHE A 22 8.82 3.69 -15.35
N ILE A 23 8.37 2.44 -15.45
CA ILE A 23 7.69 1.71 -14.38
C ILE A 23 8.34 0.35 -14.23
N SER A 24 8.76 0.01 -13.01
CA SER A 24 9.18 -1.33 -12.63
C SER A 24 8.41 -1.76 -11.39
N SER A 25 7.77 -2.93 -11.43
CA SER A 25 6.84 -3.36 -10.37
C SER A 25 7.00 -4.84 -10.06
N TYR A 26 6.47 -5.27 -8.93
CA TYR A 26 6.28 -6.68 -8.63
C TYR A 26 4.78 -6.97 -8.44
N PRO A 27 4.23 -8.00 -9.10
CA PRO A 27 2.79 -8.25 -9.06
C PRO A 27 2.31 -8.64 -7.65
N GLY A 28 1.23 -8.02 -7.22
CA GLY A 28 0.59 -8.27 -5.92
C GLY A 28 -0.75 -7.56 -5.81
N THR A 29 -1.85 -8.33 -5.74
CA THR A 29 -3.19 -7.76 -5.55
C THR A 29 -3.26 -7.00 -4.23
N PRO A 30 -3.75 -5.73 -4.22
CA PRO A 30 -4.55 -5.07 -5.25
C PRO A 30 -3.80 -4.05 -6.14
N SER A 31 -2.47 -4.10 -6.31
CA SER A 31 -1.70 -3.11 -7.09
C SER A 31 -1.33 -3.54 -8.52
N THR A 32 -1.50 -4.82 -8.87
CA THR A 32 -1.01 -5.41 -10.12
C THR A 32 -1.51 -4.67 -11.36
N GLU A 33 -2.80 -4.32 -11.40
CA GLU A 33 -3.47 -3.72 -12.54
C GLU A 33 -2.94 -2.30 -12.87
N ILE A 34 -2.26 -1.63 -11.96
CA ILE A 34 -1.64 -0.32 -12.27
C ILE A 34 -0.64 -0.46 -13.40
N THR A 35 0.27 -1.45 -13.30
CA THR A 35 1.29 -1.69 -14.33
C THR A 35 0.67 -2.31 -15.59
N GLU A 36 -0.32 -3.19 -15.45
CA GLU A 36 -1.06 -3.77 -16.58
C GLU A 36 -1.84 -2.74 -17.39
N GLU A 37 -2.32 -1.66 -16.77
CA GLU A 37 -2.96 -0.56 -17.45
C GLU A 37 -1.91 0.42 -18.03
N ALA A 38 -0.83 0.68 -17.31
CA ALA A 38 0.22 1.60 -17.75
C ALA A 38 0.98 1.12 -19.00
N VAL A 39 1.18 -0.20 -19.16
CA VAL A 39 1.87 -0.78 -20.32
C VAL A 39 1.14 -0.54 -21.66
N LYS A 40 -0.13 -0.09 -21.60
CA LYS A 40 -0.91 0.25 -22.80
C LYS A 40 -0.52 1.61 -23.40
N TYR A 41 0.30 2.40 -22.70
CA TYR A 41 0.84 3.67 -23.18
C TYR A 41 2.26 3.47 -23.72
N ASP A 42 2.45 3.67 -25.03
CA ASP A 42 3.74 3.45 -25.70
C ASP A 42 4.88 4.33 -25.16
N GLU A 43 4.53 5.46 -24.50
CA GLU A 43 5.49 6.39 -23.92
C GLU A 43 6.05 5.94 -22.58
N ILE A 44 5.52 4.86 -22.00
CA ILE A 44 5.92 4.34 -20.70
C ILE A 44 6.56 2.96 -20.86
N TYR A 45 7.84 2.86 -20.56
CA TYR A 45 8.48 1.55 -20.44
C TYR A 45 8.03 0.89 -19.14
N CYS A 46 7.42 -0.28 -19.24
CA CYS A 46 6.95 -1.07 -18.10
C CYS A 46 7.63 -2.44 -18.05
N GLU A 47 8.01 -2.86 -16.86
CA GLU A 47 8.58 -4.19 -16.62
C GLU A 47 8.11 -4.80 -15.29
N TRP A 48 8.15 -6.12 -15.22
CA TRP A 48 8.05 -6.87 -13.96
C TRP A 48 9.45 -7.20 -13.46
N ALA A 49 9.80 -6.68 -12.29
CA ALA A 49 11.03 -7.00 -11.60
C ALA A 49 10.97 -8.37 -10.90
N PRO A 50 12.11 -8.99 -10.57
CA PRO A 50 12.10 -10.25 -9.83
C PRO A 50 11.57 -10.11 -8.39
N ASN A 51 11.69 -8.94 -7.76
CA ASN A 51 11.10 -8.60 -6.47
C ASN A 51 10.95 -7.07 -6.31
N GLU A 52 10.31 -6.64 -5.23
CA GLU A 52 9.97 -5.23 -4.98
C GLU A 52 11.22 -4.37 -4.68
N LYS A 53 12.27 -4.94 -4.08
CA LYS A 53 13.53 -4.22 -3.88
C LYS A 53 14.16 -3.83 -5.23
N VAL A 54 14.26 -4.80 -6.13
CA VAL A 54 14.80 -4.56 -7.49
C VAL A 54 13.90 -3.59 -8.26
N ALA A 55 12.58 -3.70 -8.15
CA ALA A 55 11.64 -2.75 -8.75
C ALA A 55 11.91 -1.32 -8.31
N ALA A 56 12.05 -1.09 -7.00
CA ALA A 56 12.35 0.22 -6.44
C ALA A 56 13.72 0.75 -6.88
N GLU A 57 14.75 -0.11 -6.88
CA GLU A 57 16.11 0.25 -7.30
C GLU A 57 16.17 0.62 -8.79
N ALA A 58 15.45 -0.12 -9.67
CA ALA A 58 15.37 0.19 -11.09
C ALA A 58 14.63 1.53 -11.36
N ALA A 59 13.50 1.76 -10.66
CA ALA A 59 12.77 3.02 -10.73
C ALA A 59 13.62 4.20 -10.22
N PHE A 60 14.42 4.01 -9.17
CA PHE A 60 15.36 5.02 -8.70
C PHE A 60 16.45 5.32 -9.73
N GLY A 61 16.97 4.30 -10.41
CA GLY A 61 17.93 4.46 -11.50
C GLY A 61 17.37 5.35 -12.63
N ALA A 62 16.09 5.16 -12.99
CA ALA A 62 15.41 6.01 -13.98
C ALA A 62 15.22 7.45 -13.47
N SER A 63 14.84 7.62 -12.18
CA SER A 63 14.77 8.94 -11.54
C SER A 63 16.12 9.65 -11.56
N LEU A 64 17.21 8.94 -11.23
CA LEU A 64 18.58 9.46 -11.27
C LEU A 64 18.96 9.91 -12.68
N ALA A 65 18.55 9.16 -13.71
CA ALA A 65 18.75 9.51 -15.13
C ALA A 65 17.90 10.71 -15.60
N GLY A 66 17.03 11.26 -14.76
CA GLY A 66 16.22 12.44 -15.03
C GLY A 66 14.84 12.15 -15.62
N LYS A 67 14.32 10.94 -15.43
CA LYS A 67 12.98 10.52 -15.86
C LYS A 67 12.07 10.28 -14.68
N ARG A 68 10.83 10.80 -14.71
CA ARG A 68 9.81 10.43 -13.74
C ARG A 68 9.56 8.93 -13.77
N SER A 69 9.58 8.30 -12.61
CA SER A 69 9.51 6.84 -12.46
C SER A 69 8.51 6.43 -11.40
N PHE A 70 8.05 5.18 -11.51
CA PHE A 70 7.07 4.60 -10.61
C PHE A 70 7.41 3.14 -10.30
N CYS A 71 7.11 2.70 -9.09
CA CYS A 71 7.09 1.27 -8.75
C CYS A 71 5.83 0.93 -7.97
N ALA A 72 5.13 -0.13 -8.39
CA ALA A 72 3.93 -0.61 -7.70
C ALA A 72 4.20 -1.90 -6.93
N MET A 73 3.60 -1.99 -5.76
CA MET A 73 3.69 -3.16 -4.90
C MET A 73 2.54 -3.22 -3.90
N LYS A 74 2.30 -4.40 -3.37
CA LYS A 74 1.43 -4.63 -2.24
C LYS A 74 2.12 -4.21 -0.92
N HIS A 75 1.34 -4.04 0.17
CA HIS A 75 1.89 -3.69 1.49
C HIS A 75 3.02 -4.64 1.96
N VAL A 76 2.88 -5.96 1.76
CA VAL A 76 3.95 -6.91 2.11
C VAL A 76 5.20 -6.74 1.24
N GLY A 77 5.04 -6.27 0.00
CA GLY A 77 6.15 -5.91 -0.89
C GLY A 77 6.89 -4.66 -0.40
N MET A 78 6.18 -3.74 0.27
CA MET A 78 6.81 -2.57 0.88
C MET A 78 7.84 -2.97 1.96
N ASN A 79 7.61 -4.08 2.66
CA ASN A 79 8.60 -4.62 3.60
C ASN A 79 9.91 -4.99 2.89
N VAL A 80 9.83 -5.54 1.66
CA VAL A 80 10.99 -5.92 0.85
C VAL A 80 11.68 -4.68 0.28
N ALA A 81 10.92 -3.66 -0.13
CA ALA A 81 11.43 -2.41 -0.67
C ALA A 81 11.78 -1.37 0.42
N ALA A 82 11.65 -1.69 1.69
CA ALA A 82 11.91 -0.75 2.79
C ALA A 82 13.37 -0.26 2.79
N ASP A 83 14.35 -1.14 2.60
CA ASP A 83 15.77 -0.77 2.58
C ASP A 83 16.10 0.34 1.55
N PRO A 84 15.75 0.19 0.25
CA PRO A 84 15.91 1.30 -0.70
C PRO A 84 15.08 2.53 -0.35
N LEU A 85 13.82 2.41 0.10
CA LEU A 85 12.98 3.56 0.45
C LEU A 85 13.63 4.42 1.54
N TYR A 86 14.10 3.82 2.63
CA TYR A 86 14.73 4.52 3.74
C TYR A 86 16.01 5.24 3.31
N THR A 87 16.79 4.63 2.42
CA THR A 87 18.00 5.25 1.87
C THR A 87 17.66 6.36 0.87
N MET A 88 16.64 6.18 0.02
CA MET A 88 16.17 7.20 -0.91
C MET A 88 15.62 8.44 -0.22
N SER A 89 15.06 8.29 0.97
CA SER A 89 14.68 9.44 1.82
C SER A 89 15.88 10.35 2.12
N TYR A 90 17.09 9.81 2.22
CA TYR A 90 18.32 10.57 2.44
C TYR A 90 18.94 11.08 1.14
N THR A 91 18.99 10.27 0.09
CA THR A 91 19.58 10.68 -1.20
C THR A 91 18.75 11.74 -1.90
N GLY A 92 17.41 11.71 -1.71
CA GLY A 92 16.49 12.47 -2.56
C GLY A 92 16.39 11.86 -3.96
N VAL A 93 15.85 12.62 -4.90
CA VAL A 93 15.60 12.23 -6.29
C VAL A 93 16.25 13.21 -7.28
N ASN A 94 16.35 12.86 -8.56
CA ASN A 94 16.65 13.83 -9.61
C ASN A 94 15.35 14.25 -10.33
N ALA A 95 14.69 13.33 -11.00
CA ALA A 95 13.28 13.47 -11.39
C ALA A 95 12.39 12.79 -10.34
N GLY A 96 11.12 13.16 -10.28
CA GLY A 96 10.18 12.64 -9.30
C GLY A 96 10.06 11.10 -9.34
N MET A 97 9.96 10.50 -8.17
CA MET A 97 9.76 9.06 -7.98
C MET A 97 8.62 8.79 -7.02
N VAL A 98 7.72 7.89 -7.42
CA VAL A 98 6.53 7.54 -6.65
C VAL A 98 6.45 6.02 -6.47
N PHE A 99 6.16 5.61 -5.24
CA PHE A 99 5.81 4.23 -4.88
C PHE A 99 4.30 4.11 -4.77
N GLY A 100 3.68 3.29 -5.61
CA GLY A 100 2.29 2.87 -5.44
C GLY A 100 2.24 1.69 -4.48
N VAL A 101 1.72 1.91 -3.28
CA VAL A 101 1.60 0.87 -2.25
C VAL A 101 0.13 0.58 -2.00
N ALA A 102 -0.28 -0.68 -2.13
CA ALA A 102 -1.66 -1.06 -1.96
C ALA A 102 -1.88 -1.92 -0.71
N ASP A 103 -2.62 -1.36 0.24
CA ASP A 103 -3.04 -2.04 1.46
C ASP A 103 -4.31 -2.87 1.22
N ASP A 104 -4.47 -3.93 1.98
CA ASP A 104 -5.55 -4.90 1.84
C ASP A 104 -6.28 -5.08 3.19
N ALA A 105 -7.01 -4.04 3.60
CA ALA A 105 -7.85 -4.08 4.79
C ALA A 105 -8.86 -5.24 4.67
N GLY A 106 -8.97 -6.04 5.73
CA GLY A 106 -9.78 -7.26 5.74
C GLY A 106 -9.11 -8.48 5.10
N MET A 107 -7.88 -8.36 4.61
CA MET A 107 -7.06 -9.47 4.09
C MET A 107 -7.76 -10.31 2.99
N HIS A 108 -8.37 -9.66 2.00
CA HIS A 108 -9.06 -10.35 0.91
C HIS A 108 -8.12 -11.28 0.12
N SER A 109 -6.83 -10.92 0.04
CA SER A 109 -5.82 -11.68 -0.71
C SER A 109 -4.43 -11.64 -0.05
N SER A 110 -4.36 -11.55 1.29
CA SER A 110 -3.12 -11.29 2.02
C SER A 110 -2.89 -12.28 3.14
N GLN A 111 -1.62 -12.53 3.49
CA GLN A 111 -1.22 -13.39 4.59
C GLN A 111 -1.15 -12.65 5.95
N ASN A 112 -1.24 -11.34 5.94
CA ASN A 112 -1.35 -10.49 7.13
C ASN A 112 -1.99 -9.15 6.76
N GLU A 113 -2.41 -8.38 7.75
CA GLU A 113 -2.92 -7.03 7.62
C GLU A 113 -1.84 -6.05 8.09
N GLN A 114 -1.55 -5.03 7.28
CA GLN A 114 -0.53 -4.02 7.59
C GLN A 114 -1.03 -2.65 7.17
N ASP A 115 -0.53 -1.63 7.84
CA ASP A 115 -0.76 -0.24 7.51
C ASP A 115 0.52 0.41 6.96
N SER A 116 0.55 0.66 5.67
CA SER A 116 1.72 1.25 5.00
C SER A 116 2.03 2.68 5.45
N ARG A 117 1.11 3.37 6.15
CA ARG A 117 1.37 4.68 6.76
C ARG A 117 2.53 4.64 7.76
N ASN A 118 2.72 3.51 8.44
CA ASN A 118 3.87 3.29 9.33
C ASN A 118 5.21 3.37 8.59
N HIS A 119 5.29 2.89 7.34
CA HIS A 119 6.49 3.04 6.52
C HIS A 119 6.76 4.50 6.16
N ALA A 120 5.73 5.27 5.81
CA ALA A 120 5.85 6.69 5.53
C ALA A 120 6.40 7.48 6.73
N ILE A 121 5.83 7.23 7.91
CA ILE A 121 6.24 7.87 9.17
C ILE A 121 7.72 7.53 9.48
N ALA A 122 8.07 6.25 9.45
CA ALA A 122 9.39 5.79 9.84
C ALA A 122 10.49 6.19 8.83
N SER A 123 10.20 6.22 7.54
CA SER A 123 11.12 6.66 6.48
C SER A 123 11.14 8.18 6.27
N LYS A 124 10.21 8.93 6.89
CA LYS A 124 10.04 10.39 6.75
C LYS A 124 9.80 10.82 5.30
N VAL A 125 8.99 10.06 4.58
CA VAL A 125 8.56 10.39 3.22
C VAL A 125 7.09 10.78 3.21
N PRO A 126 6.66 11.71 2.33
CA PRO A 126 5.25 12.06 2.22
C PRO A 126 4.42 10.92 1.65
N MET A 127 3.18 10.82 2.12
CA MET A 127 2.21 9.84 1.64
C MET A 127 0.88 10.50 1.30
N LEU A 128 0.35 10.17 0.14
CA LEU A 128 -0.96 10.59 -0.35
C LEU A 128 -1.92 9.40 -0.35
N GLU A 129 -3.17 9.63 0.02
CA GLU A 129 -4.18 8.60 0.20
C GLU A 129 -5.51 9.01 -0.46
N PRO A 130 -5.76 8.61 -1.73
CA PRO A 130 -6.98 8.96 -2.45
C PRO A 130 -8.19 8.20 -1.92
N SER A 131 -9.39 8.76 -2.12
CA SER A 131 -10.66 8.19 -1.72
C SER A 131 -11.51 7.61 -2.86
N ASP A 132 -11.14 7.92 -4.11
CA ASP A 132 -11.82 7.43 -5.32
C ASP A 132 -10.89 7.46 -6.53
N SER A 133 -11.40 7.11 -7.72
CA SER A 133 -10.59 7.03 -8.94
C SER A 133 -10.14 8.42 -9.44
N GLU A 134 -10.94 9.47 -9.27
CA GLU A 134 -10.52 10.82 -9.68
C GLU A 134 -9.36 11.31 -8.82
N GLU A 135 -9.45 11.16 -7.50
CA GLU A 135 -8.34 11.48 -6.62
C GLU A 135 -7.12 10.57 -6.86
N ALA A 136 -7.33 9.30 -7.17
CA ALA A 136 -6.22 8.39 -7.49
C ALA A 136 -5.40 8.89 -8.69
N LYS A 137 -6.05 9.40 -9.74
CA LYS A 137 -5.39 10.04 -10.88
C LYS A 137 -4.70 11.35 -10.50
N GLU A 138 -5.42 12.25 -9.84
CA GLU A 138 -4.87 13.57 -9.49
C GLU A 138 -3.74 13.47 -8.47
N PHE A 139 -3.85 12.59 -7.48
CA PHE A 139 -2.78 12.38 -6.49
C PHE A 139 -1.55 11.71 -7.10
N ALA A 140 -1.73 10.83 -8.11
CA ALA A 140 -0.61 10.30 -8.85
C ALA A 140 0.19 11.40 -9.57
N LYS A 141 -0.49 12.42 -10.11
CA LYS A 141 0.16 13.60 -10.73
C LYS A 141 0.84 14.47 -9.68
N LEU A 142 0.10 14.86 -8.63
CA LEU A 142 0.58 15.71 -7.54
C LEU A 142 1.80 15.09 -6.82
N ALA A 143 1.86 13.77 -6.70
CA ALA A 143 2.97 13.08 -6.07
C ALA A 143 4.32 13.40 -6.72
N TYR A 144 4.36 13.62 -8.05
CA TYR A 144 5.60 14.02 -8.73
C TYR A 144 5.98 15.46 -8.43
N GLU A 145 5.02 16.37 -8.33
CA GLU A 145 5.26 17.77 -7.95
C GLU A 145 5.86 17.83 -6.54
N ILE A 146 5.26 17.11 -5.58
CA ILE A 146 5.76 17.00 -4.21
C ILE A 146 7.15 16.34 -4.18
N SER A 147 7.34 15.25 -4.93
CA SER A 147 8.63 14.56 -4.99
C SER A 147 9.76 15.48 -5.44
N GLU A 148 9.51 16.28 -6.44
CA GLU A 148 10.50 17.20 -7.04
C GLU A 148 10.72 18.45 -6.22
N GLU A 149 9.68 19.01 -5.60
CA GLU A 149 9.78 20.20 -4.74
C GLU A 149 10.52 19.90 -3.43
N PHE A 150 10.22 18.74 -2.83
CA PHE A 150 10.78 18.38 -1.54
C PHE A 150 12.00 17.45 -1.61
N ASP A 151 12.44 17.09 -2.82
CA ASP A 151 13.61 16.23 -3.04
C ASP A 151 13.51 14.89 -2.29
N THR A 152 12.45 14.14 -2.52
CA THR A 152 12.14 12.88 -1.81
C THR A 152 11.24 11.99 -2.66
N PRO A 153 11.31 10.64 -2.55
CA PRO A 153 10.23 9.82 -3.08
C PRO A 153 8.90 10.11 -2.36
N VAL A 154 7.79 9.77 -2.99
CA VAL A 154 6.43 9.90 -2.43
C VAL A 154 5.75 8.55 -2.44
N LEU A 155 5.01 8.23 -1.39
CA LEU A 155 4.14 7.05 -1.34
C LEU A 155 2.72 7.46 -1.77
N LEU A 156 2.17 6.77 -2.75
CA LEU A 156 0.76 6.82 -3.12
C LEU A 156 0.09 5.56 -2.56
N LYS A 157 -0.66 5.72 -1.46
CA LYS A 157 -1.30 4.61 -0.78
C LYS A 157 -2.68 4.35 -1.37
N MET A 158 -2.84 3.16 -1.91
CA MET A 158 -4.13 2.65 -2.36
C MET A 158 -4.68 1.65 -1.33
N CYS A 159 -5.97 1.40 -1.37
CA CYS A 159 -6.58 0.25 -0.69
C CYS A 159 -7.40 -0.56 -1.70
N THR A 160 -7.74 -1.80 -1.35
CA THR A 160 -8.49 -2.72 -2.23
C THR A 160 -9.74 -2.07 -2.81
N ARG A 161 -10.49 -1.30 -2.00
CA ARG A 161 -11.74 -0.67 -2.46
C ARG A 161 -11.49 0.44 -3.46
N VAL A 162 -10.54 1.33 -3.24
CA VAL A 162 -10.20 2.36 -4.22
C VAL A 162 -9.62 1.72 -5.49
N ALA A 163 -8.74 0.74 -5.35
CA ALA A 163 -8.12 0.07 -6.48
C ALA A 163 -9.13 -0.55 -7.47
N HIS A 164 -10.21 -1.16 -6.93
CA HIS A 164 -11.18 -1.95 -7.70
C HIS A 164 -12.58 -1.34 -7.77
N SER A 165 -12.82 -0.16 -7.20
CA SER A 165 -14.06 0.59 -7.44
C SER A 165 -13.94 1.47 -8.68
N GLN A 166 -15.09 1.90 -9.21
CA GLN A 166 -15.15 2.76 -10.39
C GLN A 166 -15.78 4.10 -10.05
N SER A 167 -15.18 5.17 -10.53
CA SER A 167 -15.78 6.49 -10.55
C SER A 167 -15.46 7.23 -11.86
N VAL A 168 -16.14 8.34 -12.10
CA VAL A 168 -15.90 9.17 -13.29
C VAL A 168 -14.60 9.92 -13.10
N VAL A 169 -13.72 9.81 -14.09
CA VAL A 169 -12.39 10.43 -14.11
C VAL A 169 -12.30 11.41 -15.28
N GLU A 170 -11.83 12.61 -15.03
CA GLU A 170 -11.59 13.62 -16.07
C GLU A 170 -10.15 13.50 -16.58
N THR A 171 -9.98 13.17 -17.86
CA THR A 171 -8.65 12.94 -18.47
C THR A 171 -8.07 14.19 -19.09
N GLU A 172 -6.76 14.35 -18.98
CA GLU A 172 -5.96 15.44 -19.56
C GLU A 172 -4.92 14.90 -20.56
N GLU A 173 -4.26 15.80 -21.26
CA GLU A 173 -3.15 15.47 -22.15
C GLU A 173 -1.87 15.20 -21.34
N ARG A 174 -1.03 14.32 -21.87
CA ARG A 174 0.28 14.04 -21.30
C ARG A 174 1.18 15.28 -21.34
N LYS A 175 1.88 15.53 -20.25
CA LYS A 175 2.93 16.55 -20.17
C LYS A 175 4.29 15.86 -20.13
N GLU A 176 5.06 16.00 -21.21
CA GLU A 176 6.40 15.42 -21.25
C GLU A 176 7.31 16.01 -20.17
N TYR A 177 8.11 15.15 -19.56
CA TYR A 177 9.02 15.56 -18.50
C TYR A 177 10.38 14.86 -18.61
N THR A 178 11.44 15.65 -18.50
CA THR A 178 12.81 15.15 -18.43
C THR A 178 13.72 16.18 -17.76
N LYS A 179 14.68 15.70 -16.98
CA LYS A 179 15.80 16.48 -16.44
C LYS A 179 17.13 15.93 -16.94
N PRO A 180 18.18 16.74 -17.05
CA PRO A 180 19.51 16.22 -17.32
C PRO A 180 20.03 15.40 -16.12
N TYR A 181 20.78 14.35 -16.43
CA TYR A 181 21.59 13.67 -15.42
C TYR A 181 22.73 14.58 -14.95
N VAL A 182 22.87 14.71 -13.64
CA VAL A 182 23.99 15.45 -13.02
C VAL A 182 24.66 14.56 -12.00
N LYS A 183 25.97 14.36 -12.16
CA LYS A 183 26.79 13.60 -11.21
C LYS A 183 26.92 14.41 -9.92
N ASP A 184 26.42 13.87 -8.82
CA ASP A 184 26.56 14.46 -7.47
C ASP A 184 26.84 13.36 -6.44
N ILE A 185 28.12 13.17 -6.13
CA ILE A 185 28.58 12.16 -5.17
C ILE A 185 28.10 12.49 -3.76
N ALA A 186 28.10 13.77 -3.39
CA ALA A 186 27.68 14.18 -2.05
C ALA A 186 26.20 13.94 -1.80
N LYS A 187 25.38 14.03 -2.88
CA LYS A 187 23.92 13.77 -2.82
C LYS A 187 23.60 12.28 -2.82
N TYR A 188 24.21 11.49 -3.71
CA TYR A 188 23.70 10.14 -4.02
C TYR A 188 24.52 9.01 -3.41
N VAL A 189 25.72 9.28 -2.85
CA VAL A 189 26.54 8.24 -2.20
C VAL A 189 26.42 8.36 -0.69
N MET A 190 25.61 7.48 -0.08
CA MET A 190 25.33 7.51 1.37
C MET A 190 26.42 6.82 2.20
N MET A 191 27.63 7.35 2.12
CA MET A 191 28.65 7.05 3.14
C MET A 191 28.25 7.69 4.49
N PRO A 192 28.70 7.15 5.63
CA PRO A 192 28.36 7.68 6.96
C PRO A 192 28.57 9.19 7.09
N GLY A 193 29.66 9.74 6.54
CA GLY A 193 29.94 11.19 6.57
C GLY A 193 28.94 12.03 5.75
N ASN A 194 28.36 11.48 4.69
CA ASN A 194 27.29 12.14 3.93
C ASN A 194 25.94 11.98 4.64
N ALA A 195 25.64 10.78 5.15
CA ALA A 195 24.39 10.49 5.85
C ALA A 195 24.19 11.39 7.08
N ILE A 196 25.25 11.61 7.88
CA ILE A 196 25.22 12.52 9.04
C ILE A 196 24.80 13.95 8.62
N LYS A 197 25.31 14.43 7.48
CA LYS A 197 24.96 15.77 6.96
C LYS A 197 23.53 15.82 6.38
N LYS A 198 23.05 14.68 5.87
CA LYS A 198 21.70 14.59 5.28
C LYS A 198 20.59 14.49 6.34
N HIS A 199 20.87 13.92 7.51
CA HIS A 199 19.84 13.78 8.54
C HIS A 199 19.14 15.09 8.91
N PRO A 200 19.85 16.21 9.21
CA PRO A 200 19.19 17.50 9.43
C PRO A 200 18.35 17.99 8.25
N VAL A 201 18.77 17.69 7.01
CA VAL A 201 18.00 18.04 5.80
C VAL A 201 16.69 17.27 5.74
N VAL A 202 16.72 15.98 6.11
CA VAL A 202 15.49 15.15 6.18
C VAL A 202 14.53 15.69 7.25
N GLU A 203 15.02 16.08 8.42
CA GLU A 203 14.19 16.66 9.48
C GLU A 203 13.58 18.00 9.06
N GLU A 204 14.36 18.89 8.46
CA GLU A 204 13.86 20.16 7.94
C GLU A 204 12.85 19.97 6.80
N ARG A 205 13.07 18.99 5.93
CA ARG A 205 12.10 18.62 4.90
C ARG A 205 10.80 18.14 5.52
N THR A 206 10.85 17.31 6.58
CA THR A 206 9.66 16.84 7.29
C THR A 206 8.88 18.02 7.88
N ARG A 207 9.56 19.00 8.46
CA ARG A 207 8.94 20.23 8.97
C ARG A 207 8.24 21.02 7.84
N ARG A 208 8.92 21.24 6.72
CA ARG A 208 8.33 21.92 5.54
C ARG A 208 7.15 21.14 4.93
N LEU A 209 7.21 19.82 4.91
CA LEU A 209 6.09 18.98 4.46
C LEU A 209 4.89 19.09 5.41
N THR A 210 5.10 19.24 6.73
CA THR A 210 4.02 19.51 7.68
C THR A 210 3.37 20.87 7.40
N GLU A 211 4.17 21.91 7.11
CA GLU A 211 3.64 23.21 6.70
C GLU A 211 2.86 23.14 5.37
N TYR A 212 3.35 22.36 4.40
CA TYR A 212 2.62 22.11 3.15
C TYR A 212 1.29 21.38 3.40
N ALA A 213 1.25 20.43 4.34
CA ALA A 213 0.03 19.71 4.70
C ALA A 213 -1.07 20.62 5.27
N GLU A 214 -0.71 21.77 5.90
CA GLU A 214 -1.68 22.75 6.42
C GLU A 214 -2.49 23.45 5.32
N THR A 215 -1.92 23.60 4.12
CA THR A 215 -2.47 24.46 3.07
C THR A 215 -2.78 23.74 1.76
N THR A 216 -2.34 22.51 1.62
CA THR A 216 -2.61 21.72 0.41
C THR A 216 -4.10 21.49 0.20
N PRO A 217 -4.63 21.69 -1.03
CA PRO A 217 -6.06 21.56 -1.30
C PRO A 217 -6.60 20.12 -1.17
N ILE A 218 -5.71 19.12 -1.12
CA ILE A 218 -6.12 17.72 -0.90
C ILE A 218 -6.52 17.44 0.55
N ASN A 219 -6.11 18.32 1.50
CA ASN A 219 -6.62 18.36 2.87
C ASN A 219 -7.72 19.42 2.94
N ARG A 220 -8.98 19.01 2.99
CA ARG A 220 -10.10 19.94 2.87
C ARG A 220 -11.13 19.78 3.99
N VAL A 221 -11.72 20.91 4.39
CA VAL A 221 -12.82 20.95 5.34
C VAL A 221 -14.14 21.14 4.60
N GLU A 222 -15.07 20.21 4.80
CA GLU A 222 -16.45 20.32 4.39
C GLU A 222 -17.28 20.68 5.61
N LYS A 223 -17.97 21.83 5.57
CA LYS A 223 -18.72 22.34 6.72
C LYS A 223 -20.11 21.70 6.79
N GLY A 224 -20.46 21.19 7.96
CA GLY A 224 -21.81 20.74 8.33
C GLY A 224 -22.44 21.64 9.38
N ASN A 225 -23.27 21.06 10.25
CA ASN A 225 -24.00 21.81 11.30
C ASN A 225 -23.19 22.13 12.56
N GLY A 226 -21.94 21.66 12.67
CA GLY A 226 -21.06 21.92 13.82
C GLY A 226 -21.26 21.01 15.05
N GLU A 227 -22.21 20.09 15.04
CA GLU A 227 -22.41 19.14 16.14
C GLU A 227 -21.36 18.01 16.08
N ILE A 228 -21.25 17.36 14.92
CA ILE A 228 -20.34 16.25 14.66
C ILE A 228 -19.23 16.69 13.70
N GLY A 229 -18.00 16.46 14.09
CA GLY A 229 -16.81 16.60 13.25
C GLY A 229 -16.20 15.22 12.98
N ILE A 230 -15.87 14.94 11.72
CA ILE A 230 -15.26 13.70 11.30
C ILE A 230 -13.91 14.01 10.66
N ILE A 231 -12.84 13.40 11.17
CA ILE A 231 -11.50 13.42 10.56
C ILE A 231 -11.29 12.05 9.91
N THR A 232 -10.99 12.04 8.62
CA THR A 232 -10.94 10.79 7.85
C THR A 232 -10.07 10.90 6.60
N SER A 233 -9.72 9.74 6.02
CA SER A 233 -8.98 9.60 4.76
C SER A 233 -9.51 8.43 3.94
N SER A 234 -9.00 8.26 2.72
CA SER A 234 -9.29 7.11 1.84
C SER A 234 -10.78 6.80 1.70
N THR A 235 -11.13 5.53 1.58
CA THR A 235 -12.54 5.05 1.47
C THR A 235 -13.41 5.41 2.67
N SER A 236 -12.83 5.54 3.86
CA SER A 236 -13.58 5.94 5.05
C SER A 236 -14.27 7.30 4.89
N TYR A 237 -13.67 8.21 4.08
CA TYR A 237 -14.31 9.46 3.70
C TYR A 237 -15.62 9.22 2.92
N GLN A 238 -15.60 8.31 1.94
CA GLN A 238 -16.79 8.02 1.14
C GLN A 238 -17.92 7.44 2.02
N TYR A 239 -17.57 6.56 2.95
CA TYR A 239 -18.55 5.98 3.87
C TYR A 239 -19.12 7.02 4.82
N ALA A 240 -18.30 7.91 5.38
CA ALA A 240 -18.73 9.00 6.24
C ALA A 240 -19.65 9.96 5.46
N LYS A 241 -19.25 10.34 4.24
CA LYS A 241 -20.05 11.24 3.39
C LYS A 241 -21.42 10.66 3.03
N GLU A 242 -21.50 9.36 2.77
CA GLU A 242 -22.76 8.69 2.46
C GLU A 242 -23.73 8.68 3.65
N ILE A 243 -23.24 8.42 4.87
CA ILE A 243 -24.14 8.31 6.02
C ILE A 243 -24.53 9.65 6.64
N PHE A 244 -23.65 10.65 6.58
CA PHE A 244 -23.88 11.95 7.20
C PHE A 244 -24.30 13.04 6.21
N GLY A 245 -23.93 12.91 4.93
CA GLY A 245 -24.19 13.98 3.94
C GLY A 245 -23.59 15.30 4.38
N ASP A 246 -24.44 16.31 4.50
CA ASP A 246 -24.05 17.65 4.95
C ASP A 246 -24.37 17.90 6.45
N SER A 247 -24.82 16.88 7.20
CA SER A 247 -25.12 17.02 8.63
C SER A 247 -23.85 17.03 9.51
N ALA A 248 -22.78 16.36 9.12
CA ALA A 248 -21.50 16.39 9.81
C ALA A 248 -20.50 17.30 9.09
N SER A 249 -19.64 17.97 9.85
CA SER A 249 -18.44 18.60 9.30
C SER A 249 -17.40 17.52 9.06
N ILE A 250 -16.70 17.55 7.92
CA ILE A 250 -15.71 16.54 7.56
C ILE A 250 -14.38 17.23 7.26
N LEU A 251 -13.32 16.85 7.96
CA LEU A 251 -11.95 17.10 7.55
C LEU A 251 -11.44 15.86 6.81
N LYS A 252 -11.37 15.97 5.49
CA LYS A 252 -10.81 14.93 4.62
C LYS A 252 -9.33 15.17 4.45
N LEU A 253 -8.52 14.20 4.84
CA LEU A 253 -7.08 14.21 4.71
C LEU A 253 -6.66 13.41 3.48
N GLY A 254 -6.17 14.10 2.45
CA GLY A 254 -5.58 13.47 1.26
C GLY A 254 -4.08 13.21 1.43
N MET A 255 -3.43 13.97 2.32
CA MET A 255 -2.04 13.75 2.73
C MET A 255 -2.03 13.02 4.07
N ALA A 256 -1.67 11.73 4.04
CA ALA A 256 -1.69 10.85 5.21
C ALA A 256 -0.39 10.93 6.04
N ASN A 257 0.69 11.45 5.45
CA ASN A 257 1.96 11.72 6.13
C ASN A 257 2.73 12.86 5.43
N PRO A 258 3.25 13.87 6.18
CA PRO A 258 2.87 14.17 7.56
C PRO A 258 1.45 14.73 7.68
N LEU A 259 0.87 14.58 8.87
CA LEU A 259 -0.46 15.12 9.16
C LEU A 259 -0.37 16.61 9.55
N PRO A 260 -1.34 17.45 9.15
CA PRO A 260 -1.39 18.85 9.51
C PRO A 260 -1.76 19.04 10.99
N VAL A 261 -1.09 19.94 11.68
CA VAL A 261 -1.29 20.17 13.12
C VAL A 261 -2.37 21.21 13.38
N GLU A 262 -2.22 22.40 12.79
CA GLU A 262 -3.12 23.52 13.06
C GLU A 262 -4.47 23.35 12.35
N LEU A 263 -4.49 22.78 11.14
CA LEU A 263 -5.73 22.44 10.44
C LEU A 263 -6.59 21.50 11.27
N ILE A 264 -6.00 20.44 11.84
CA ILE A 264 -6.69 19.48 12.71
C ILE A 264 -7.21 20.16 13.99
N LYS A 265 -6.38 20.96 14.67
CA LYS A 265 -6.79 21.68 15.89
C LYS A 265 -7.93 22.68 15.61
N ASN A 266 -7.81 23.46 14.54
CA ASN A 266 -8.82 24.44 14.16
C ASN A 266 -10.15 23.74 13.76
N PHE A 267 -10.07 22.63 13.06
CA PHE A 267 -11.24 21.82 12.74
C PHE A 267 -11.90 21.30 14.02
N ALA A 268 -11.13 20.67 14.91
CA ALA A 268 -11.64 20.13 16.17
C ALA A 268 -12.30 21.21 17.05
N ALA A 269 -11.75 22.42 17.10
CA ALA A 269 -12.33 23.56 17.81
C ALA A 269 -13.63 24.10 17.19
N SER A 270 -13.92 23.75 15.95
CA SER A 270 -15.11 24.23 15.22
C SER A 270 -16.34 23.35 15.39
N VAL A 271 -16.23 22.22 16.08
CA VAL A 271 -17.29 21.21 16.28
C VAL A 271 -17.42 20.83 17.74
N LYS A 272 -18.53 20.19 18.13
CA LYS A 272 -18.73 19.78 19.53
C LYS A 272 -18.07 18.45 19.85
N GLU A 273 -18.19 17.47 18.97
CA GLU A 273 -17.62 16.14 19.13
C GLU A 273 -16.80 15.76 17.89
N VAL A 274 -15.64 15.12 18.10
CA VAL A 274 -14.74 14.75 17.03
C VAL A 274 -14.62 13.22 16.96
N TYR A 275 -14.83 12.70 15.77
CA TYR A 275 -14.69 11.28 15.45
C TYR A 275 -13.61 11.09 14.41
N VAL A 276 -12.69 10.15 14.66
CA VAL A 276 -11.68 9.73 13.67
C VAL A 276 -12.14 8.42 13.05
N ILE A 277 -12.44 8.46 11.75
CA ILE A 277 -12.87 7.29 11.01
C ILE A 277 -11.75 6.88 10.05
N GLU A 278 -10.99 5.86 10.42
CA GLU A 278 -9.89 5.31 9.64
C GLU A 278 -9.80 3.80 9.75
N GLU A 279 -9.50 3.13 8.65
CA GLU A 279 -9.21 1.69 8.63
C GLU A 279 -7.78 1.43 9.12
N LEU A 280 -7.49 0.16 9.48
CA LEU A 280 -6.18 -0.31 9.95
C LEU A 280 -5.76 0.35 11.28
N ASP A 281 -4.52 0.79 11.38
CA ASP A 281 -3.94 1.34 12.60
C ASP A 281 -4.50 2.74 12.95
N PRO A 282 -4.56 3.10 14.24
CA PRO A 282 -5.05 4.42 14.69
C PRO A 282 -4.01 5.53 14.49
N ILE A 283 -3.60 5.79 13.26
CA ILE A 283 -2.55 6.77 12.95
C ILE A 283 -3.06 8.21 13.15
N ILE A 284 -4.22 8.54 12.56
CA ILE A 284 -4.84 9.88 12.69
C ILE A 284 -5.32 10.08 14.12
N GLU A 285 -5.97 9.08 14.71
CA GLU A 285 -6.45 9.11 16.08
C GLU A 285 -5.31 9.38 17.09
N ASN A 286 -4.20 8.64 16.96
CA ASN A 286 -3.03 8.82 17.83
C ASN A 286 -2.40 10.20 17.65
N HIS A 287 -2.35 10.72 16.43
CA HIS A 287 -1.88 12.08 16.17
C HIS A 287 -2.79 13.12 16.86
N CYS A 288 -4.11 13.00 16.72
CA CYS A 288 -5.07 13.87 17.40
C CYS A 288 -4.91 13.83 18.93
N LYS A 289 -4.79 12.62 19.50
CA LYS A 289 -4.57 12.44 20.95
C LYS A 289 -3.24 13.04 21.41
N ALA A 290 -2.18 12.90 20.62
CA ALA A 290 -0.88 13.52 20.92
C ALA A 290 -0.93 15.06 20.89
N LEU A 291 -1.84 15.65 20.12
CA LEU A 291 -2.14 17.10 20.11
C LEU A 291 -3.02 17.52 21.30
N GLY A 292 -3.43 16.62 22.18
CA GLY A 292 -4.29 16.89 23.33
C GLY A 292 -5.77 17.00 22.99
N LEU A 293 -6.20 16.52 21.83
CA LEU A 293 -7.59 16.54 21.41
C LEU A 293 -8.35 15.34 21.97
N ASN A 294 -9.60 15.58 22.41
CA ASN A 294 -10.52 14.51 22.79
C ASN A 294 -11.23 14.02 21.53
N VAL A 295 -10.95 12.82 21.10
CA VAL A 295 -11.50 12.22 19.87
C VAL A 295 -11.93 10.78 20.13
N HIS A 296 -13.02 10.37 19.48
CA HIS A 296 -13.45 8.99 19.38
C HIS A 296 -12.87 8.34 18.11
N GLY A 297 -12.43 7.10 18.20
CA GLY A 297 -11.84 6.37 17.10
C GLY A 297 -11.99 4.86 17.28
N LYS A 298 -10.92 4.15 17.59
CA LYS A 298 -10.95 2.69 17.78
C LYS A 298 -11.70 2.22 19.02
N ASP A 299 -12.13 3.11 19.89
CA ASP A 299 -13.12 2.85 20.95
C ASP A 299 -14.53 2.57 20.38
N MET A 300 -14.84 3.10 19.20
CA MET A 300 -16.12 2.90 18.49
C MET A 300 -15.99 2.00 17.26
N PHE A 301 -14.85 2.04 16.57
CA PHE A 301 -14.63 1.35 15.31
C PHE A 301 -13.61 0.22 15.45
N PRO A 302 -13.85 -0.96 14.83
CA PRO A 302 -12.92 -2.09 14.94
C PRO A 302 -11.56 -1.74 14.33
N ILE A 303 -10.50 -2.35 14.89
CA ILE A 303 -9.16 -2.27 14.33
C ILE A 303 -8.96 -3.29 13.20
N CYS A 304 -9.70 -4.40 13.21
CA CYS A 304 -9.59 -5.47 12.24
C CYS A 304 -10.70 -5.37 11.20
N GLY A 305 -10.34 -5.69 9.97
CA GLY A 305 -11.29 -5.79 8.87
C GLY A 305 -11.56 -4.48 8.16
N GLU A 306 -12.36 -4.59 7.12
CA GLU A 306 -12.74 -3.50 6.25
C GLU A 306 -13.97 -2.76 6.79
N PHE A 307 -14.03 -1.45 6.60
CA PHE A 307 -15.19 -0.65 6.94
C PHE A 307 -16.27 -0.72 5.86
N SER A 308 -17.47 -0.35 6.27
CA SER A 308 -18.62 -0.18 5.38
C SER A 308 -19.61 0.84 5.94
N GLN A 309 -20.50 1.34 5.11
CA GLN A 309 -21.57 2.24 5.54
C GLN A 309 -22.42 1.63 6.66
N ASN A 310 -22.72 0.33 6.58
CA ASN A 310 -23.53 -0.35 7.61
C ASN A 310 -22.78 -0.50 8.94
N LEU A 311 -21.47 -0.72 8.90
CA LEU A 311 -20.63 -0.73 10.11
C LEU A 311 -20.69 0.64 10.79
N LEU A 312 -20.50 1.71 10.03
CA LEU A 312 -20.55 3.06 10.57
C LEU A 312 -21.97 3.41 11.07
N ARG A 313 -23.04 3.12 10.30
CA ARG A 313 -24.43 3.32 10.77
C ARG A 313 -24.67 2.66 12.11
N LYS A 314 -24.24 1.41 12.26
CA LYS A 314 -24.37 0.67 13.51
C LYS A 314 -23.58 1.32 14.65
N ALA A 315 -22.36 1.78 14.41
CA ALA A 315 -21.53 2.45 15.42
C ALA A 315 -22.16 3.75 15.93
N PHE A 316 -22.85 4.48 15.04
CA PHE A 316 -23.57 5.71 15.39
C PHE A 316 -25.05 5.49 15.81
N GLY A 317 -25.48 4.24 15.97
CA GLY A 317 -26.88 3.93 16.34
C GLY A 317 -27.91 4.32 15.29
N MET A 318 -27.51 4.44 14.03
CA MET A 318 -28.38 4.77 12.90
C MET A 318 -29.01 3.49 12.33
N ASP A 319 -30.22 3.63 11.74
CA ASP A 319 -30.86 2.52 11.05
C ASP A 319 -30.02 2.07 9.85
N ALA A 320 -29.70 0.78 9.81
CA ALA A 320 -29.06 0.16 8.66
C ALA A 320 -30.12 -0.45 7.72
N PRO A 321 -29.91 -0.42 6.40
CA PRO A 321 -30.80 -1.12 5.47
C PRO A 321 -30.93 -2.58 5.87
N SER A 322 -32.17 -3.10 5.87
CA SER A 322 -32.41 -4.52 6.05
C SER A 322 -32.02 -5.26 4.77
N PHE A 323 -31.28 -6.35 4.91
CA PHE A 323 -31.02 -7.25 3.80
C PHE A 323 -32.04 -8.38 3.78
N ASN A 324 -32.41 -8.84 2.61
CA ASN A 324 -33.15 -10.07 2.49
C ASN A 324 -32.24 -11.24 2.91
N GLU A 325 -32.56 -11.87 4.03
CA GLU A 325 -31.88 -13.09 4.44
C GLU A 325 -32.31 -14.21 3.50
N LEU A 326 -31.34 -14.92 2.94
CA LEU A 326 -31.63 -16.14 2.17
C LEU A 326 -32.03 -17.22 3.15
N SER A 327 -33.13 -17.92 2.85
CA SER A 327 -33.60 -19.07 3.63
C SER A 327 -32.65 -20.28 3.53
N GLU A 328 -31.76 -20.30 2.54
CA GLU A 328 -30.81 -21.37 2.29
C GLU A 328 -29.40 -20.98 2.78
N GLN A 329 -28.78 -21.90 3.47
CA GLN A 329 -27.39 -21.73 3.89
C GLN A 329 -26.46 -21.87 2.68
N ILE A 330 -25.85 -20.76 2.24
CA ILE A 330 -24.87 -20.76 1.15
C ILE A 330 -23.60 -21.45 1.64
N PRO A 331 -23.13 -22.54 0.98
CA PRO A 331 -21.90 -23.21 1.38
C PRO A 331 -20.68 -22.29 1.16
N MET A 332 -19.76 -22.30 2.10
CA MET A 332 -18.45 -21.66 1.94
C MET A 332 -17.73 -22.22 0.71
N ARG A 333 -17.10 -21.36 -0.08
CA ARG A 333 -16.30 -21.72 -1.26
C ARG A 333 -14.84 -21.28 -1.06
N PRO A 334 -14.08 -21.97 -0.17
CA PRO A 334 -12.68 -21.64 0.01
C PRO A 334 -11.90 -21.91 -1.29
N PRO A 335 -10.80 -21.18 -1.53
CA PRO A 335 -9.94 -21.47 -2.66
C PRO A 335 -9.42 -22.91 -2.58
N VAL A 336 -9.40 -23.59 -3.73
CA VAL A 336 -8.90 -24.97 -3.87
C VAL A 336 -7.98 -25.08 -5.07
N MET A 337 -7.07 -26.05 -5.04
CA MET A 337 -6.26 -26.34 -6.23
C MET A 337 -7.14 -26.73 -7.40
N CYS A 338 -6.85 -26.19 -8.58
CA CYS A 338 -7.57 -26.49 -9.82
C CYS A 338 -7.60 -28.00 -10.12
N SER A 339 -8.65 -28.47 -10.81
CA SER A 339 -8.69 -29.80 -11.35
C SER A 339 -7.53 -30.04 -12.32
N GLY A 340 -6.80 -31.14 -12.18
CA GLY A 340 -5.63 -31.43 -13.01
C GLY A 340 -4.36 -30.62 -12.67
N CYS A 341 -4.36 -29.82 -11.59
CA CYS A 341 -3.18 -29.09 -11.16
C CYS A 341 -2.01 -30.05 -10.88
N PRO A 342 -0.80 -29.80 -11.44
CA PRO A 342 0.36 -30.67 -11.25
C PRO A 342 0.82 -30.72 -9.79
N HIS A 343 0.57 -29.68 -9.01
CA HIS A 343 0.91 -29.63 -7.58
C HIS A 343 0.19 -30.71 -6.75
N ARG A 344 -0.99 -31.18 -7.19
CA ARG A 344 -1.74 -32.22 -6.48
C ARG A 344 -0.95 -33.50 -6.35
N GLY A 345 -0.31 -33.96 -7.44
CA GLY A 345 0.51 -35.17 -7.45
C GLY A 345 1.72 -35.05 -6.51
N LEU A 346 2.39 -33.90 -6.51
CA LEU A 346 3.49 -33.63 -5.61
C LEU A 346 3.05 -33.74 -4.14
N PHE A 347 2.05 -32.98 -3.73
CA PHE A 347 1.58 -32.94 -2.33
C PHE A 347 0.98 -34.27 -1.88
N TYR A 348 0.29 -34.98 -2.75
CA TYR A 348 -0.18 -36.35 -2.45
C TYR A 348 1.01 -37.27 -2.14
N THR A 349 2.08 -37.20 -2.94
CA THR A 349 3.28 -38.03 -2.77
C THR A 349 4.01 -37.68 -1.46
N LEU A 350 4.17 -36.38 -1.17
CA LEU A 350 4.80 -35.91 0.07
C LEU A 350 4.02 -36.38 1.31
N LYS A 351 2.70 -36.23 1.30
CA LYS A 351 1.82 -36.75 2.37
C LYS A 351 1.94 -38.28 2.54
N LYS A 352 1.90 -39.01 1.44
CA LYS A 352 2.02 -40.49 1.47
C LYS A 352 3.34 -40.94 2.08
N ASN A 353 4.41 -40.20 1.81
CA ASN A 353 5.75 -40.50 2.36
C ASN A 353 5.96 -39.90 3.76
N LYS A 354 4.95 -39.24 4.34
CA LYS A 354 5.04 -38.63 5.67
C LYS A 354 6.20 -37.64 5.80
N CYS A 355 6.46 -36.86 4.74
CA CYS A 355 7.44 -35.81 4.76
C CYS A 355 6.95 -34.62 5.58
N THR A 356 7.85 -33.99 6.33
CA THR A 356 7.65 -32.65 6.87
C THR A 356 7.90 -31.64 5.76
N VAL A 357 6.91 -30.84 5.39
CA VAL A 357 6.98 -29.95 4.23
C VAL A 357 6.90 -28.51 4.67
N LEU A 358 7.95 -27.75 4.41
CA LEU A 358 7.92 -26.29 4.52
C LEU A 358 7.55 -25.71 3.16
N GLY A 359 6.42 -25.02 3.12
CA GLY A 359 5.81 -24.50 1.91
C GLY A 359 6.14 -23.05 1.63
N ASP A 360 5.65 -22.57 0.52
CA ASP A 360 5.85 -21.22 0.03
C ASP A 360 4.51 -20.52 -0.24
N ILE A 361 4.54 -19.21 -0.50
CA ILE A 361 3.37 -18.40 -0.83
C ILE A 361 3.01 -18.58 -2.31
N GLY A 362 1.74 -18.83 -2.57
CA GLY A 362 1.18 -19.02 -3.90
C GLY A 362 0.15 -20.14 -3.94
N CYS A 363 -0.20 -20.65 -5.13
CA CYS A 363 -1.16 -21.74 -5.27
C CYS A 363 -0.78 -23.01 -4.50
N TYR A 364 0.50 -23.27 -4.31
CA TYR A 364 0.98 -24.41 -3.53
C TYR A 364 0.72 -24.28 -2.03
N THR A 365 0.45 -23.11 -1.48
CA THR A 365 -0.06 -22.95 -0.11
C THR A 365 -1.34 -23.78 0.11
N LEU A 366 -2.12 -23.98 -0.96
CA LEU A 366 -3.32 -24.81 -0.93
C LEU A 366 -3.02 -26.32 -0.72
N GLY A 367 -1.76 -26.73 -0.73
CA GLY A 367 -1.34 -28.06 -0.25
C GLY A 367 -1.58 -28.27 1.24
N ALA A 368 -1.81 -27.20 2.01
CA ALA A 368 -2.17 -27.26 3.42
C ALA A 368 -3.63 -27.64 3.68
N VAL A 369 -4.53 -27.42 2.70
CA VAL A 369 -5.96 -27.69 2.88
C VAL A 369 -6.34 -29.14 2.51
N LYS A 370 -7.51 -29.60 3.04
CA LYS A 370 -8.06 -30.92 2.71
C LYS A 370 -8.28 -31.09 1.22
N PRO A 371 -8.04 -32.30 0.68
CA PRO A 371 -7.63 -33.53 1.35
C PRO A 371 -6.11 -33.70 1.47
N LEU A 372 -5.31 -32.76 0.96
CA LEU A 372 -3.85 -32.86 0.90
C LEU A 372 -3.20 -32.76 2.27
N GLU A 373 -3.41 -31.67 2.99
CA GLU A 373 -2.89 -31.43 4.36
C GLU A 373 -1.41 -31.83 4.48
N SER A 374 -0.59 -31.35 3.53
CA SER A 374 0.80 -31.81 3.37
C SER A 374 1.83 -30.69 3.59
N ILE A 375 1.39 -29.50 3.98
CA ILE A 375 2.28 -28.38 4.29
C ILE A 375 2.11 -28.03 5.76
N GLU A 376 3.22 -27.82 6.44
CA GLU A 376 3.27 -27.51 7.87
C GLU A 376 3.54 -26.05 8.17
N MET A 377 4.16 -25.29 7.24
CA MET A 377 4.46 -23.88 7.41
C MET A 377 4.51 -23.16 6.06
N THR A 378 3.95 -21.95 6.03
CA THR A 378 4.26 -20.92 5.04
C THR A 378 4.50 -19.62 5.77
N LEU A 379 5.48 -18.82 5.37
CA LEU A 379 5.83 -17.57 6.04
C LEU A 379 5.84 -16.39 5.05
N CYS A 380 6.84 -16.31 4.22
CA CYS A 380 6.97 -15.34 3.13
C CYS A 380 7.61 -16.02 1.93
N MET A 381 7.60 -15.35 0.77
CA MET A 381 8.16 -15.93 -0.46
C MET A 381 9.61 -16.35 -0.26
N GLY A 382 9.93 -17.61 -0.63
CA GLY A 382 11.26 -18.21 -0.50
C GLY A 382 11.63 -18.71 0.90
N ALA A 383 10.81 -18.44 1.92
CA ALA A 383 11.12 -18.81 3.31
C ALA A 383 11.21 -20.31 3.54
N SER A 384 10.58 -21.15 2.71
CA SER A 384 10.64 -22.61 2.81
C SER A 384 12.08 -23.10 2.81
N VAL A 385 12.94 -22.56 1.93
CA VAL A 385 14.34 -22.96 1.76
C VAL A 385 15.19 -22.54 2.96
N SER A 386 15.03 -21.29 3.41
CA SER A 386 15.80 -20.79 4.58
C SER A 386 15.33 -21.43 5.88
N ALA A 387 14.02 -21.61 6.05
CA ALA A 387 13.47 -22.19 7.27
C ALA A 387 13.81 -23.68 7.41
N ILE A 388 13.81 -24.46 6.30
CA ILE A 388 14.19 -25.88 6.38
C ILE A 388 15.66 -26.06 6.77
N HIS A 389 16.53 -25.12 6.39
CA HIS A 389 17.93 -25.14 6.84
C HIS A 389 18.00 -25.03 8.37
N GLY A 390 17.32 -24.05 8.95
CA GLY A 390 17.26 -23.89 10.41
C GLY A 390 16.61 -25.09 11.11
N PHE A 391 15.50 -25.60 10.55
CA PHE A 391 14.79 -26.78 11.05
C PHE A 391 15.70 -28.00 11.11
N ASN A 392 16.41 -28.28 10.01
CA ASN A 392 17.33 -29.42 9.94
C ASN A 392 18.54 -29.27 10.86
N LYS A 393 19.05 -28.05 11.01
CA LYS A 393 20.15 -27.81 11.96
C LYS A 393 19.73 -28.01 13.40
N ALA A 394 18.49 -27.66 13.75
CA ALA A 394 17.94 -27.83 15.10
C ALA A 394 17.68 -29.30 15.45
N LEU A 395 17.11 -30.10 14.53
CA LEU A 395 16.79 -31.50 14.75
C LEU A 395 17.94 -32.47 14.42
N GLY A 396 18.91 -32.02 13.63
CA GLY A 396 20.05 -32.86 13.23
C GLY A 396 19.62 -34.11 12.49
N LYS A 397 20.13 -35.29 12.90
CA LYS A 397 19.85 -36.58 12.22
C LYS A 397 18.37 -36.98 12.20
N GLU A 398 17.54 -36.47 13.11
CA GLU A 398 16.11 -36.80 13.16
C GLU A 398 15.34 -36.28 11.95
N SER A 399 15.81 -35.23 11.31
CA SER A 399 15.19 -34.62 10.12
C SER A 399 15.72 -35.15 8.79
N GLU A 400 16.83 -35.91 8.79
CA GLU A 400 17.47 -36.41 7.56
C GLU A 400 16.50 -37.26 6.71
N GLY A 401 16.38 -36.90 5.40
CA GLY A 401 15.56 -37.61 4.44
C GLY A 401 14.05 -37.53 4.63
N LYS A 402 13.57 -36.69 5.58
CA LYS A 402 12.15 -36.55 5.89
C LYS A 402 11.60 -35.15 5.66
N THR A 403 12.45 -34.17 5.44
CA THR A 403 12.08 -32.76 5.29
C THR A 403 12.20 -32.31 3.84
N VAL A 404 11.22 -31.53 3.36
CA VAL A 404 11.20 -31.02 1.99
C VAL A 404 10.79 -29.56 2.00
N ALA A 405 11.54 -28.70 1.31
CA ALA A 405 11.12 -27.34 0.97
C ALA A 405 10.42 -27.38 -0.38
N VAL A 406 9.26 -26.73 -0.45
CA VAL A 406 8.52 -26.51 -1.71
C VAL A 406 8.55 -25.02 -2.02
N ILE A 407 8.99 -24.69 -3.23
CA ILE A 407 9.10 -23.30 -3.71
C ILE A 407 8.57 -23.20 -5.14
N GLY A 408 7.96 -22.07 -5.49
CA GLY A 408 7.51 -21.80 -6.85
C GLY A 408 8.66 -21.33 -7.75
N ASP A 409 8.50 -21.51 -9.06
CA ASP A 409 9.48 -21.11 -10.07
C ASP A 409 9.74 -19.60 -10.08
N SER A 410 8.69 -18.79 -9.97
CA SER A 410 8.81 -17.33 -9.88
C SER A 410 9.50 -16.91 -8.58
N THR A 411 9.10 -17.49 -7.46
CA THR A 411 9.72 -17.25 -6.16
C THR A 411 11.19 -17.68 -6.15
N PHE A 412 11.51 -18.81 -6.81
CA PHE A 412 12.90 -19.27 -6.94
C PHE A 412 13.76 -18.20 -7.61
N ARG A 413 13.26 -17.55 -8.66
CA ARG A 413 13.98 -16.47 -9.36
C ARG A 413 14.09 -15.20 -8.52
N SER A 414 13.05 -14.83 -7.78
CA SER A 414 13.02 -13.61 -6.98
C SER A 414 13.85 -13.69 -5.70
N GLU A 415 14.00 -14.90 -5.14
CA GLU A 415 14.63 -15.16 -3.85
C GLU A 415 15.92 -16.01 -4.00
N GLU A 416 16.57 -15.95 -5.13
CA GLU A 416 17.79 -16.73 -5.45
C GLU A 416 18.90 -16.64 -4.41
N ARG A 417 19.01 -15.52 -3.69
CA ARG A 417 19.97 -15.37 -2.57
C ARG A 417 19.71 -16.32 -1.41
N ARG A 418 18.48 -16.82 -1.27
CA ARG A 418 18.12 -17.79 -0.23
C ARG A 418 18.39 -19.23 -0.64
N VAL A 419 18.51 -19.47 -1.93
CA VAL A 419 18.73 -20.79 -2.50
C VAL A 419 20.23 -21.13 -2.66
N GLY A 420 21.05 -20.11 -2.83
CA GLY A 420 22.51 -20.27 -2.88
C GLY A 420 23.14 -20.58 -1.53
#